data_e06a66e4183a0af6d462ede7dc5c685e
#
_entry.id   e06a66e4183a0af6d462ede7dc5c685e
#
_cell.length_a   1.000
_cell.length_b   1.000
_cell.length_c   1.000
_cell.angle_alpha   90.00
_cell.angle_beta   90.00
_cell.angle_gamma   90.00
#
_symmetry.space_group_name_H-M   'P 1'
#
loop_
_entity.id
_entity.type
_entity.pdbx_description
1 polymer ?
#
loop_
_entity_poly.entity_id
_entity_poly.type
_entity_poly.pdbx_seq_one_letter_code
_entity_poly.pdbx_strand_id
1 'polypeptide(L)'
;MATIKDVARLAGVSVATVSRVINNSPKASEASRQSVGAAMETLNYHPNANARALAQQSTETVGLVVGDVSDPFFGAMVKAVEQVAYRTGNFLLIGNGYHNVQKERQAIEQLIRHRCAALVVHAKMIPDEELAGLMKQIPGMVLINRILPGYETRCVALDDRYGAWLATRHLIQQGHTRIGYLCSNHDISDAEDRLQGYYAALEESGLPCNDRLVTFAEPDESGGEQAMTELLGRGRHFSAVACYNDSMAAGAMGVLNDNGIDVPREISLIGFDDVLISRYVRPRLTTVRYPIVTMATQAAELALALAEQRPAPEITHLFSPTLVRRHSVVAPQEGNKS
;
A
#
# COMPACT_ATOMS: atom_id res chain seq x y z
N MET A 1 -18.72 -13.21 -34.44
CA MET A 1 -17.32 -13.04 -34.00
C MET A 1 -16.48 -14.09 -34.71
N ALA A 2 -15.38 -13.67 -35.37
CA ALA A 2 -14.48 -14.63 -36.01
C ALA A 2 -13.86 -15.59 -35.00
N THR A 3 -13.59 -16.82 -35.39
CA THR A 3 -13.03 -17.86 -34.54
C THR A 3 -11.63 -18.26 -35.02
N ILE A 4 -10.85 -18.93 -34.17
CA ILE A 4 -9.53 -19.45 -34.54
C ILE A 4 -9.62 -20.39 -35.76
N LYS A 5 -10.76 -21.08 -35.96
CA LYS A 5 -11.01 -21.91 -37.13
C LYS A 5 -11.17 -21.09 -38.43
N ASP A 6 -11.75 -19.90 -38.31
CA ASP A 6 -11.91 -19.01 -39.49
C ASP A 6 -10.58 -18.39 -39.87
N VAL A 7 -9.72 -18.04 -38.91
CA VAL A 7 -8.34 -17.60 -39.16
C VAL A 7 -7.53 -18.71 -39.85
N ALA A 8 -7.62 -19.96 -39.36
CA ALA A 8 -6.93 -21.10 -39.93
C ALA A 8 -7.36 -21.35 -41.39
N ARG A 9 -8.66 -21.22 -41.66
CA ARG A 9 -9.21 -21.38 -43.03
C ARG A 9 -8.70 -20.28 -43.95
N LEU A 10 -8.74 -19.03 -43.53
CA LEU A 10 -8.30 -17.90 -44.35
C LEU A 10 -6.79 -17.88 -44.57
N ALA A 11 -6.01 -18.26 -43.57
CA ALA A 11 -4.56 -18.34 -43.65
C ALA A 11 -4.03 -19.61 -44.39
N GLY A 12 -4.90 -20.58 -44.72
CA GLY A 12 -4.51 -21.82 -45.33
C GLY A 12 -3.66 -22.76 -44.49
N VAL A 13 -3.79 -22.69 -43.14
CA VAL A 13 -2.98 -23.46 -42.19
C VAL A 13 -3.87 -24.21 -41.18
N SER A 14 -3.27 -25.13 -40.42
CA SER A 14 -3.99 -25.82 -39.35
C SER A 14 -4.28 -24.89 -38.14
N VAL A 15 -5.34 -25.21 -37.37
CA VAL A 15 -5.63 -24.50 -36.09
C VAL A 15 -4.43 -24.60 -35.14
N ALA A 16 -3.70 -25.72 -35.15
CA ALA A 16 -2.48 -25.88 -34.35
C ALA A 16 -1.36 -24.92 -34.80
N THR A 17 -1.28 -24.61 -36.09
CA THR A 17 -0.32 -23.63 -36.62
C THR A 17 -0.71 -22.20 -36.20
N VAL A 18 -2.00 -21.85 -36.31
CA VAL A 18 -2.51 -20.57 -35.80
C VAL A 18 -2.20 -20.40 -34.30
N SER A 19 -2.48 -21.43 -33.49
CA SER A 19 -2.16 -21.43 -32.06
C SER A 19 -0.67 -21.22 -31.79
N ARG A 20 0.21 -21.86 -32.55
CA ARG A 20 1.67 -21.67 -32.42
C ARG A 20 2.09 -20.24 -32.77
N VAL A 21 1.49 -19.63 -33.80
CA VAL A 21 1.78 -18.24 -34.19
C VAL A 21 1.31 -17.29 -33.09
N ILE A 22 0.09 -17.43 -32.61
CA ILE A 22 -0.49 -16.59 -31.50
C ILE A 22 0.38 -16.67 -30.23
N ASN A 23 0.92 -17.87 -29.94
CA ASN A 23 1.74 -18.10 -28.75
C ASN A 23 3.25 -17.84 -28.99
N ASN A 24 3.62 -17.18 -30.10
CA ASN A 24 5.01 -16.87 -30.46
C ASN A 24 5.97 -18.08 -30.41
N SER A 25 5.45 -19.26 -30.67
CA SER A 25 6.23 -20.49 -30.63
C SER A 25 7.42 -20.44 -31.62
N PRO A 26 8.64 -20.84 -31.23
CA PRO A 26 9.78 -20.90 -32.12
C PRO A 26 9.58 -21.94 -33.27
N LYS A 27 8.59 -22.82 -33.13
CA LYS A 27 8.23 -23.82 -34.17
C LYS A 27 7.32 -23.24 -35.26
N ALA A 28 6.89 -21.97 -35.18
CA ALA A 28 6.12 -21.31 -36.22
C ALA A 28 7.09 -20.70 -37.25
N SER A 29 6.93 -21.07 -38.55
CA SER A 29 7.74 -20.48 -39.63
C SER A 29 7.34 -19.03 -39.89
N GLU A 30 8.25 -18.23 -40.45
CA GLU A 30 8.00 -16.84 -40.78
C GLU A 30 6.83 -16.68 -41.77
N ALA A 31 6.75 -17.57 -42.78
CA ALA A 31 5.63 -17.59 -43.69
C ALA A 31 4.27 -17.83 -43.00
N SER A 32 4.24 -18.72 -41.98
CA SER A 32 3.03 -18.94 -41.19
C SER A 32 2.67 -17.73 -40.32
N ARG A 33 3.67 -17.01 -39.79
CA ARG A 33 3.43 -15.79 -39.00
C ARG A 33 2.80 -14.71 -39.88
N GLN A 34 3.30 -14.50 -41.08
CA GLN A 34 2.77 -13.52 -42.03
C GLN A 34 1.35 -13.87 -42.49
N SER A 35 1.09 -15.11 -42.92
CA SER A 35 -0.23 -15.51 -43.40
C SER A 35 -1.30 -15.48 -42.30
N VAL A 36 -0.96 -15.92 -41.09
CA VAL A 36 -1.87 -15.88 -39.93
C VAL A 36 -2.12 -14.44 -39.49
N GLY A 37 -1.07 -13.59 -39.46
CA GLY A 37 -1.20 -12.17 -39.11
C GLY A 37 -2.17 -11.45 -40.05
N ALA A 38 -1.98 -11.58 -41.38
CA ALA A 38 -2.87 -10.99 -42.37
C ALA A 38 -4.33 -11.50 -42.26
N ALA A 39 -4.50 -12.81 -41.97
CA ALA A 39 -5.85 -13.37 -41.77
C ALA A 39 -6.51 -12.83 -40.50
N MET A 40 -5.77 -12.65 -39.42
CA MET A 40 -6.27 -12.06 -38.16
C MET A 40 -6.72 -10.61 -38.37
N GLU A 41 -5.92 -9.78 -39.05
CA GLU A 41 -6.29 -8.40 -39.40
C GLU A 41 -7.55 -8.37 -40.26
N THR A 42 -7.60 -9.15 -41.34
CA THR A 42 -8.76 -9.19 -42.25
C THR A 42 -10.05 -9.57 -41.54
N LEU A 43 -9.99 -10.49 -40.59
CA LEU A 43 -11.13 -10.99 -39.83
C LEU A 43 -11.42 -10.16 -38.56
N ASN A 44 -10.62 -9.15 -38.28
CA ASN A 44 -10.60 -8.44 -37.00
C ASN A 44 -10.65 -9.42 -35.81
N TYR A 45 -9.84 -10.48 -35.93
CA TYR A 45 -9.79 -11.55 -34.92
C TYR A 45 -8.76 -11.21 -33.86
N HIS A 46 -9.25 -11.06 -32.63
CA HIS A 46 -8.40 -10.94 -31.45
C HIS A 46 -8.39 -12.28 -30.71
N PRO A 47 -7.19 -12.81 -30.38
CA PRO A 47 -7.09 -14.03 -29.60
C PRO A 47 -7.82 -13.88 -28.28
N ASN A 48 -8.67 -14.84 -27.93
CA ASN A 48 -9.36 -14.84 -26.66
C ASN A 48 -8.38 -15.10 -25.52
N ALA A 49 -8.13 -14.07 -24.69
CA ALA A 49 -7.23 -14.15 -23.54
C ALA A 49 -7.63 -15.27 -22.57
N ASN A 50 -8.93 -15.52 -22.38
CA ASN A 50 -9.43 -16.60 -21.52
C ASN A 50 -9.09 -18.00 -22.08
N ALA A 51 -9.15 -18.18 -23.42
CA ALA A 51 -8.77 -19.43 -24.04
C ALA A 51 -7.25 -19.70 -23.93
N ARG A 52 -6.44 -18.64 -24.01
CA ARG A 52 -4.99 -18.70 -23.82
C ARG A 52 -4.62 -19.00 -22.37
N ALA A 53 -5.28 -18.33 -21.42
CA ALA A 53 -5.13 -18.57 -19.98
C ALA A 53 -5.49 -20.01 -19.59
N LEU A 54 -6.53 -20.60 -20.22
CA LEU A 54 -6.90 -22.01 -20.03
C LEU A 54 -5.79 -22.96 -20.50
N ALA A 55 -5.15 -22.65 -21.63
CA ALA A 55 -4.07 -23.49 -22.19
C ALA A 55 -2.74 -23.36 -21.42
N GLN A 56 -2.47 -22.19 -20.85
CA GLN A 56 -1.23 -21.89 -20.11
C GLN A 56 -1.38 -22.05 -18.58
N GLN A 57 -2.58 -22.31 -18.09
CA GLN A 57 -2.94 -22.38 -16.66
C GLN A 57 -2.64 -21.11 -15.85
N SER A 58 -2.25 -20.01 -16.48
CA SER A 58 -2.03 -18.70 -15.88
C SER A 58 -2.48 -17.59 -16.83
N THR A 59 -2.80 -16.44 -16.27
CA THR A 59 -3.09 -15.21 -17.03
C THR A 59 -1.86 -14.31 -16.99
N GLU A 60 -1.71 -13.45 -18.00
CA GLU A 60 -0.74 -12.33 -17.98
C GLU A 60 -1.27 -11.22 -17.07
N THR A 61 -1.56 -11.55 -15.79
CA THR A 61 -2.23 -10.65 -14.84
C THR A 61 -1.59 -10.76 -13.48
N VAL A 62 -1.23 -9.62 -12.91
CA VAL A 62 -0.82 -9.47 -11.52
C VAL A 62 -2.04 -9.02 -10.71
N GLY A 63 -2.30 -9.68 -9.59
CA GLY A 63 -3.33 -9.30 -8.65
C GLY A 63 -2.75 -8.42 -7.53
N LEU A 64 -3.49 -7.40 -7.14
CA LEU A 64 -3.15 -6.54 -6.00
C LEU A 64 -4.38 -6.39 -5.10
N VAL A 65 -4.22 -6.69 -3.81
CA VAL A 65 -5.20 -6.34 -2.78
C VAL A 65 -4.70 -5.13 -2.02
N VAL A 66 -5.56 -4.12 -1.89
CA VAL A 66 -5.33 -2.88 -1.13
C VAL A 66 -6.42 -2.66 -0.08
N GLY A 67 -6.20 -1.73 0.84
CA GLY A 67 -7.24 -1.31 1.79
C GLY A 67 -8.38 -0.61 1.07
N ASP A 68 -8.13 0.57 0.55
CA ASP A 68 -9.07 1.34 -0.27
C ASP A 68 -8.30 2.08 -1.38
N VAL A 69 -8.65 1.82 -2.64
CA VAL A 69 -7.99 2.45 -3.80
C VAL A 69 -8.19 3.96 -3.86
N SER A 70 -9.18 4.51 -3.16
CA SER A 70 -9.41 5.96 -3.07
C SER A 70 -8.42 6.69 -2.17
N ASP A 71 -7.78 5.98 -1.23
CA ASP A 71 -6.73 6.53 -0.39
C ASP A 71 -5.45 6.78 -1.22
N PRO A 72 -4.88 8.00 -1.20
CA PRO A 72 -3.64 8.33 -1.92
C PRO A 72 -2.44 7.43 -1.58
N PHE A 73 -2.36 6.89 -0.39
CA PHE A 73 -1.33 5.93 0.01
C PHE A 73 -1.43 4.66 -0.84
N PHE A 74 -2.62 4.06 -0.93
CA PHE A 74 -2.85 2.89 -1.77
C PHE A 74 -2.79 3.23 -3.26
N GLY A 75 -3.17 4.45 -3.66
CA GLY A 75 -3.00 4.92 -5.03
C GLY A 75 -1.53 4.91 -5.48
N ALA A 76 -0.58 5.27 -4.60
CA ALA A 76 0.85 5.18 -4.88
C ALA A 76 1.33 3.71 -5.00
N MET A 77 0.82 2.81 -4.16
CA MET A 77 1.07 1.37 -4.23
C MET A 77 0.58 0.79 -5.57
N VAL A 78 -0.67 1.08 -5.94
CA VAL A 78 -1.29 0.65 -7.21
C VAL A 78 -0.43 1.07 -8.39
N LYS A 79 -0.02 2.35 -8.45
CA LYS A 79 0.83 2.86 -9.53
C LYS A 79 2.16 2.13 -9.61
N ALA A 80 2.80 1.82 -8.48
CA ALA A 80 4.08 1.12 -8.45
C ALA A 80 3.96 -0.32 -8.97
N VAL A 81 2.93 -1.05 -8.54
CA VAL A 81 2.67 -2.43 -9.00
C VAL A 81 2.28 -2.44 -10.48
N GLU A 82 1.45 -1.46 -10.92
CA GLU A 82 1.07 -1.32 -12.33
C GLU A 82 2.29 -1.13 -13.23
N GLN A 83 3.23 -0.28 -12.83
CA GLN A 83 4.47 -0.06 -13.60
C GLN A 83 5.31 -1.33 -13.73
N VAL A 84 5.36 -2.18 -12.70
CA VAL A 84 6.02 -3.50 -12.78
C VAL A 84 5.26 -4.41 -13.72
N ALA A 85 3.94 -4.52 -13.57
CA ALA A 85 3.09 -5.34 -14.44
C ALA A 85 3.24 -4.92 -15.91
N TYR A 86 3.14 -3.61 -16.20
CA TYR A 86 3.31 -3.08 -17.56
C TYR A 86 4.68 -3.44 -18.18
N ARG A 87 5.78 -3.25 -17.45
CA ARG A 87 7.15 -3.58 -17.92
C ARG A 87 7.34 -5.08 -18.21
N THR A 88 6.59 -5.92 -17.54
CA THR A 88 6.65 -7.39 -17.70
C THR A 88 5.57 -7.95 -18.62
N GLY A 89 4.80 -7.07 -19.32
CA GLY A 89 3.75 -7.47 -20.24
C GLY A 89 2.49 -8.03 -19.55
N ASN A 90 2.31 -7.74 -18.26
CA ASN A 90 1.15 -8.16 -17.48
C ASN A 90 0.14 -7.02 -17.32
N PHE A 91 -1.13 -7.37 -17.06
CA PHE A 91 -2.17 -6.46 -16.62
C PHE A 91 -2.29 -6.46 -15.10
N LEU A 92 -2.77 -5.35 -14.51
CA LEU A 92 -3.07 -5.28 -13.10
C LEU A 92 -4.57 -5.47 -12.84
N LEU A 93 -4.91 -6.36 -11.91
CA LEU A 93 -6.26 -6.51 -11.36
C LEU A 93 -6.24 -6.17 -9.87
N ILE A 94 -7.15 -5.28 -9.44
CA ILE A 94 -7.17 -4.74 -8.08
C ILE A 94 -8.40 -5.24 -7.34
N GLY A 95 -8.22 -5.65 -6.08
CA GLY A 95 -9.28 -5.92 -5.13
C GLY A 95 -9.15 -5.01 -3.90
N ASN A 96 -10.27 -4.51 -3.38
CA ASN A 96 -10.33 -3.71 -2.16
C ASN A 96 -10.73 -4.58 -0.97
N GLY A 97 -9.98 -4.50 0.13
CA GLY A 97 -10.22 -5.24 1.37
C GLY A 97 -10.94 -4.43 2.45
N TYR A 98 -10.84 -3.09 2.43
CA TYR A 98 -11.47 -2.15 3.36
C TYR A 98 -11.22 -2.48 4.84
N HIS A 99 -10.05 -3.03 5.18
CA HIS A 99 -9.74 -3.52 6.53
C HIS A 99 -10.86 -4.36 7.14
N ASN A 100 -11.44 -5.25 6.33
CA ASN A 100 -12.51 -6.14 6.72
C ASN A 100 -12.21 -7.58 6.29
N VAL A 101 -12.24 -8.51 7.24
CA VAL A 101 -11.87 -9.94 7.02
C VAL A 101 -12.58 -10.55 5.81
N GLN A 102 -13.90 -10.34 5.71
CA GLN A 102 -14.70 -10.94 4.63
C GLN A 102 -14.36 -10.34 3.27
N LYS A 103 -14.19 -9.01 3.22
CA LYS A 103 -13.84 -8.32 1.97
C LYS A 103 -12.42 -8.63 1.53
N GLU A 104 -11.45 -8.67 2.45
CA GLU A 104 -10.07 -9.10 2.15
C GLU A 104 -10.06 -10.52 1.56
N ARG A 105 -10.78 -11.45 2.21
CA ARG A 105 -10.91 -12.83 1.71
C ARG A 105 -11.54 -12.88 0.33
N GLN A 106 -12.65 -12.19 0.12
CA GLN A 106 -13.33 -12.12 -1.19
C GLN A 106 -12.43 -11.55 -2.29
N ALA A 107 -11.68 -10.47 -1.98
CA ALA A 107 -10.74 -9.87 -2.93
C ALA A 107 -9.66 -10.88 -3.35
N ILE A 108 -9.03 -11.58 -2.39
CA ILE A 108 -8.02 -12.60 -2.69
C ILE A 108 -8.63 -13.76 -3.52
N GLU A 109 -9.79 -14.28 -3.11
CA GLU A 109 -10.47 -15.36 -3.83
C GLU A 109 -10.82 -14.98 -5.27
N GLN A 110 -11.26 -13.75 -5.51
CA GLN A 110 -11.56 -13.27 -6.86
C GLN A 110 -10.30 -13.24 -7.72
N LEU A 111 -9.17 -12.73 -7.19
CA LEU A 111 -7.90 -12.71 -7.89
C LEU A 111 -7.41 -14.13 -8.24
N ILE A 112 -7.60 -15.09 -7.32
CA ILE A 112 -7.30 -16.52 -7.55
C ILE A 112 -8.19 -17.07 -8.67
N ARG A 113 -9.52 -16.80 -8.63
CA ARG A 113 -10.46 -17.24 -9.68
C ARG A 113 -10.11 -16.66 -11.05
N HIS A 114 -9.61 -15.46 -11.09
CA HIS A 114 -9.08 -14.82 -12.31
C HIS A 114 -7.71 -15.34 -12.73
N ARG A 115 -7.13 -16.32 -11.99
CA ARG A 115 -5.85 -16.96 -12.28
C ARG A 115 -4.69 -15.97 -12.41
N CYS A 116 -4.67 -14.95 -11.57
CA CYS A 116 -3.55 -14.03 -11.52
C CYS A 116 -2.25 -14.82 -11.33
N ALA A 117 -1.23 -14.51 -12.14
CA ALA A 117 0.06 -15.19 -12.10
C ALA A 117 0.79 -14.92 -10.77
N ALA A 118 0.70 -13.70 -10.28
CA ALA A 118 1.33 -13.24 -9.05
C ALA A 118 0.33 -12.40 -8.24
N LEU A 119 0.47 -12.40 -6.91
CA LEU A 119 -0.39 -11.63 -6.00
C LEU A 119 0.47 -10.80 -5.05
N VAL A 120 0.20 -9.48 -5.00
CA VAL A 120 0.68 -8.60 -3.92
C VAL A 120 -0.51 -8.32 -3.01
N VAL A 121 -0.39 -8.61 -1.73
CA VAL A 121 -1.55 -8.62 -0.83
C VAL A 121 -1.29 -7.75 0.39
N HIS A 122 -2.06 -6.66 0.49
CA HIS A 122 -2.22 -5.87 1.71
C HIS A 122 -3.49 -6.36 2.42
N ALA A 123 -3.34 -7.32 3.33
CA ALA A 123 -4.43 -7.87 4.14
C ALA A 123 -4.03 -7.82 5.61
N LYS A 124 -4.75 -7.06 6.41
CA LYS A 124 -4.48 -6.82 7.82
C LYS A 124 -5.36 -7.62 8.76
N MET A 125 -6.57 -7.95 8.30
CA MET A 125 -7.61 -8.53 9.14
C MET A 125 -7.71 -10.05 9.04
N ILE A 126 -7.20 -10.67 7.96
CA ILE A 126 -7.21 -12.13 7.82
C ILE A 126 -6.24 -12.74 8.85
N PRO A 127 -6.66 -13.79 9.60
CA PRO A 127 -5.79 -14.48 10.55
C PRO A 127 -4.53 -15.06 9.91
N ASP A 128 -3.42 -15.11 10.65
CA ASP A 128 -2.12 -15.61 10.19
C ASP A 128 -2.19 -17.04 9.65
N GLU A 129 -2.94 -17.92 10.31
CA GLU A 129 -3.10 -19.32 9.91
C GLU A 129 -3.77 -19.44 8.53
N GLU A 130 -4.78 -18.61 8.26
CA GLU A 130 -5.47 -18.57 6.96
C GLU A 130 -4.55 -18.02 5.86
N LEU A 131 -3.83 -16.92 6.13
CA LEU A 131 -2.84 -16.37 5.20
C LEU A 131 -1.73 -17.36 4.90
N ALA A 132 -1.22 -18.07 5.91
CA ALA A 132 -0.21 -19.12 5.73
C ALA A 132 -0.72 -20.23 4.80
N GLY A 133 -1.99 -20.64 4.96
CA GLY A 133 -2.65 -21.60 4.08
C GLY A 133 -2.70 -21.12 2.61
N LEU A 134 -3.06 -19.85 2.39
CA LEU A 134 -3.07 -19.23 1.07
C LEU A 134 -1.66 -19.13 0.46
N MET A 135 -0.69 -18.68 1.23
CA MET A 135 0.71 -18.57 0.78
C MET A 135 1.32 -19.93 0.42
N LYS A 136 0.92 -20.99 1.11
CA LYS A 136 1.34 -22.36 0.75
C LYS A 136 0.78 -22.80 -0.59
N GLN A 137 -0.45 -22.43 -0.90
CA GLN A 137 -1.15 -22.80 -2.16
C GLN A 137 -0.71 -21.94 -3.35
N ILE A 138 -0.28 -20.69 -3.10
CA ILE A 138 0.02 -19.69 -4.13
C ILE A 138 1.49 -19.26 -3.99
N PRO A 139 2.41 -19.92 -4.72
CA PRO A 139 3.84 -19.57 -4.64
C PRO A 139 4.15 -18.10 -4.93
N GLY A 140 3.46 -17.49 -5.89
CA GLY A 140 3.60 -16.09 -6.29
C GLY A 140 2.87 -15.08 -5.39
N MET A 141 2.41 -15.45 -4.19
CA MET A 141 1.78 -14.52 -3.25
C MET A 141 2.84 -13.89 -2.33
N VAL A 142 2.86 -12.56 -2.28
CA VAL A 142 3.74 -11.74 -1.42
C VAL A 142 2.87 -10.82 -0.58
N LEU A 143 3.12 -10.77 0.74
CA LEU A 143 2.47 -9.83 1.64
C LEU A 143 3.21 -8.49 1.64
N ILE A 144 2.46 -7.39 1.64
CA ILE A 144 2.99 -6.06 1.82
C ILE A 144 2.43 -5.42 3.09
N ASN A 145 3.30 -4.74 3.82
CA ASN A 145 3.01 -4.10 5.10
C ASN A 145 2.54 -5.08 6.20
N ARG A 146 2.99 -6.32 6.13
CA ARG A 146 2.78 -7.34 7.16
C ARG A 146 3.89 -8.38 7.09
N ILE A 147 4.41 -8.80 8.23
CA ILE A 147 5.32 -9.95 8.33
C ILE A 147 4.51 -11.13 8.85
N LEU A 148 4.58 -12.25 8.15
CA LEU A 148 3.95 -13.50 8.55
C LEU A 148 5.01 -14.49 9.00
N PRO A 149 4.95 -15.00 10.25
CA PRO A 149 5.91 -15.97 10.76
C PRO A 149 6.00 -17.22 9.88
N GLY A 150 7.23 -17.60 9.51
CA GLY A 150 7.53 -18.71 8.60
C GLY A 150 7.43 -18.38 7.10
N TYR A 151 7.07 -17.15 6.76
CA TYR A 151 6.99 -16.64 5.38
C TYR A 151 7.71 -15.29 5.21
N GLU A 152 8.66 -14.97 6.07
CA GLU A 152 9.34 -13.66 6.12
C GLU A 152 9.98 -13.29 4.79
N THR A 153 10.52 -14.29 4.06
CA THR A 153 11.12 -14.09 2.71
C THR A 153 10.11 -13.73 1.62
N ARG A 154 8.82 -13.76 1.94
CA ARG A 154 7.71 -13.39 1.05
C ARG A 154 6.87 -12.26 1.62
N CYS A 155 7.49 -11.47 2.51
CA CYS A 155 6.88 -10.31 3.15
C CYS A 155 7.76 -9.08 2.92
N VAL A 156 7.11 -7.92 2.73
CA VAL A 156 7.75 -6.62 2.63
C VAL A 156 7.02 -5.69 3.59
N ALA A 157 7.67 -5.20 4.64
CA ALA A 157 7.06 -4.41 5.70
C ALA A 157 7.88 -3.16 6.03
N LEU A 158 7.25 -2.24 6.76
CA LEU A 158 7.89 -1.08 7.38
C LEU A 158 8.07 -1.33 8.88
N ASP A 159 9.09 -0.75 9.49
CA ASP A 159 9.21 -0.65 10.94
C ASP A 159 8.33 0.51 11.44
N ASP A 160 7.03 0.24 11.60
CA ASP A 160 6.01 1.22 12.00
C ASP A 160 6.27 1.77 13.41
N ARG A 161 6.74 0.91 14.33
CA ARG A 161 7.07 1.30 15.70
C ARG A 161 8.22 2.31 15.73
N TYR A 162 9.28 2.03 15.00
CA TYR A 162 10.41 2.93 14.88
C TYR A 162 10.01 4.25 14.19
N GLY A 163 9.12 4.21 13.20
CA GLY A 163 8.62 5.41 12.52
C GLY A 163 7.87 6.36 13.46
N ALA A 164 6.96 5.84 14.27
CA ALA A 164 6.23 6.64 15.24
C ALA A 164 7.12 7.14 16.39
N TRP A 165 8.09 6.32 16.79
CA TRP A 165 9.15 6.74 17.71
C TRP A 165 9.95 7.91 17.16
N LEU A 166 10.37 7.87 15.87
CA LEU A 166 11.07 8.97 15.21
C LEU A 166 10.24 10.27 15.20
N ALA A 167 8.95 10.16 14.86
CA ALA A 167 8.04 11.31 14.86
C ALA A 167 7.94 11.95 16.22
N THR A 168 7.66 11.16 17.24
CA THR A 168 7.48 11.62 18.62
C THR A 168 8.78 12.17 19.19
N ARG A 169 9.89 11.46 18.99
CA ARG A 169 11.21 11.92 19.41
C ARG A 169 11.59 13.24 18.76
N HIS A 170 11.21 13.47 17.51
CA HIS A 170 11.45 14.77 16.86
C HIS A 170 10.73 15.90 17.60
N LEU A 171 9.47 15.72 17.98
CA LEU A 171 8.73 16.71 18.77
C LEU A 171 9.40 16.95 20.13
N ILE A 172 9.83 15.90 20.81
CA ILE A 172 10.55 16.00 22.10
C ILE A 172 11.87 16.78 21.93
N GLN A 173 12.62 16.52 20.89
CA GLN A 173 13.87 17.23 20.57
C GLN A 173 13.66 18.73 20.26
N GLN A 174 12.46 19.11 19.80
CA GLN A 174 12.08 20.53 19.67
C GLN A 174 11.67 21.17 21.00
N GLY A 175 11.58 20.40 22.09
CA GLY A 175 11.27 20.90 23.43
C GLY A 175 9.81 20.66 23.85
N HIS A 176 9.02 19.93 23.09
CA HIS A 176 7.66 19.56 23.49
C HIS A 176 7.68 18.48 24.57
N THR A 177 6.96 18.72 25.68
CA THR A 177 6.87 17.78 26.82
C THR A 177 5.48 17.19 27.01
N ARG A 178 4.45 17.81 26.40
CA ARG A 178 3.08 17.31 26.37
C ARG A 178 2.64 17.22 24.92
N ILE A 179 2.55 16.00 24.45
CA ILE A 179 2.33 15.66 23.03
C ILE A 179 1.06 14.84 22.95
N GLY A 180 0.09 15.30 22.14
CA GLY A 180 -1.09 14.51 21.79
C GLY A 180 -0.79 13.48 20.71
N TYR A 181 -1.64 12.44 20.63
CA TYR A 181 -1.57 11.43 19.57
C TYR A 181 -2.96 11.15 18.99
N LEU A 182 -3.11 11.34 17.68
CA LEU A 182 -4.31 10.94 16.94
C LEU A 182 -4.06 9.57 16.34
N CYS A 183 -4.69 8.53 16.88
CA CYS A 183 -4.52 7.14 16.54
C CYS A 183 -5.62 6.64 15.61
N SER A 184 -5.32 5.65 14.76
CA SER A 184 -6.34 4.89 14.04
C SER A 184 -7.18 4.05 15.02
N ASN A 185 -8.49 3.95 14.76
CA ASN A 185 -9.40 3.05 15.48
C ASN A 185 -9.44 1.63 14.87
N HIS A 186 -8.68 1.37 13.82
CA HIS A 186 -8.58 0.03 13.24
C HIS A 186 -7.78 -0.89 14.15
N ASP A 187 -8.29 -2.09 14.38
CA ASP A 187 -7.59 -3.16 15.13
C ASP A 187 -6.59 -3.89 14.21
N ILE A 188 -5.51 -3.18 13.90
CA ILE A 188 -4.43 -3.66 12.99
C ILE A 188 -3.06 -3.43 13.60
N SER A 189 -2.09 -4.27 13.22
CA SER A 189 -0.74 -4.27 13.80
C SER A 189 -0.02 -2.93 13.70
N ASP A 190 -0.09 -2.25 12.57
CA ASP A 190 0.56 -0.96 12.38
C ASP A 190 -0.04 0.17 13.25
N ALA A 191 -1.35 0.13 13.57
CA ALA A 191 -1.94 1.07 14.52
C ALA A 191 -1.38 0.87 15.93
N GLU A 192 -1.30 -0.39 16.36
CA GLU A 192 -0.69 -0.75 17.66
C GLU A 192 0.82 -0.42 17.68
N ASP A 193 1.57 -0.82 16.66
CA ASP A 193 3.02 -0.58 16.57
C ASP A 193 3.34 0.92 16.60
N ARG A 194 2.59 1.76 15.88
CA ARG A 194 2.77 3.21 15.90
C ARG A 194 2.43 3.82 17.26
N LEU A 195 1.37 3.35 17.90
CA LEU A 195 1.02 3.79 19.27
C LEU A 195 2.11 3.40 20.28
N GLN A 196 2.65 2.19 20.20
CA GLN A 196 3.76 1.73 21.03
C GLN A 196 5.04 2.52 20.76
N GLY A 197 5.31 2.90 19.50
CA GLY A 197 6.42 3.79 19.15
C GLY A 197 6.30 5.18 19.78
N TYR A 198 5.09 5.74 19.80
CA TYR A 198 4.80 7.00 20.48
C TYR A 198 5.09 6.90 21.99
N TYR A 199 4.56 5.89 22.67
CA TYR A 199 4.80 5.70 24.09
C TYR A 199 6.29 5.44 24.40
N ALA A 200 6.95 4.62 23.61
CA ALA A 200 8.39 4.33 23.79
C ALA A 200 9.26 5.62 23.75
N ALA A 201 8.96 6.55 22.84
CA ALA A 201 9.69 7.82 22.76
C ALA A 201 9.46 8.73 23.98
N LEU A 202 8.25 8.72 24.54
CA LEU A 202 7.93 9.45 25.78
C LEU A 202 8.68 8.83 26.97
N GLU A 203 8.58 7.53 27.16
CA GLU A 203 9.20 6.79 28.26
C GLU A 203 10.73 6.95 28.27
N GLU A 204 11.39 6.77 27.13
CA GLU A 204 12.83 6.97 26.98
C GLU A 204 13.30 8.38 27.31
N SER A 205 12.39 9.36 27.16
CA SER A 205 12.66 10.78 27.46
C SER A 205 12.24 11.18 28.87
N GLY A 206 11.73 10.24 29.69
CA GLY A 206 11.24 10.51 31.04
C GLY A 206 9.96 11.35 31.08
N LEU A 207 9.19 11.37 29.99
CA LEU A 207 7.93 12.10 29.89
C LEU A 207 6.75 11.18 30.27
N PRO A 208 5.69 11.71 30.91
CA PRO A 208 4.55 10.90 31.31
C PRO A 208 3.74 10.43 30.10
N CYS A 209 3.42 9.14 30.05
CA CYS A 209 2.40 8.58 29.17
C CYS A 209 1.01 8.94 29.75
N ASN A 210 0.21 9.65 28.97
CA ASN A 210 -1.11 10.10 29.42
C ASN A 210 -2.17 9.76 28.36
N ASP A 211 -2.97 8.74 28.62
CA ASP A 211 -4.01 8.27 27.71
C ASP A 211 -5.09 9.35 27.40
N ARG A 212 -5.21 10.37 28.24
CA ARG A 212 -6.09 11.52 27.95
C ARG A 212 -5.60 12.36 26.76
N LEU A 213 -4.34 12.20 26.35
CA LEU A 213 -3.76 12.85 25.17
C LEU A 213 -3.82 11.96 23.92
N VAL A 214 -4.41 10.76 23.99
CA VAL A 214 -4.61 9.87 22.85
C VAL A 214 -6.10 9.84 22.50
N THR A 215 -6.41 10.04 21.21
CA THR A 215 -7.75 9.90 20.64
C THR A 215 -7.74 8.94 19.48
N PHE A 216 -8.86 8.26 19.23
CA PHE A 216 -8.99 7.23 18.20
C PHE A 216 -10.11 7.60 17.24
N ALA A 217 -9.83 7.52 15.93
CA ALA A 217 -10.81 7.75 14.87
C ALA A 217 -10.42 7.02 13.58
N GLU A 218 -11.26 7.10 12.54
CA GLU A 218 -10.92 6.60 11.22
C GLU A 218 -9.62 7.25 10.70
N PRO A 219 -8.73 6.50 10.02
CA PRO A 219 -7.44 7.02 9.56
C PRO A 219 -7.54 7.85 8.27
N ASP A 220 -8.52 8.74 8.20
CA ASP A 220 -8.79 9.68 7.10
C ASP A 220 -8.88 11.13 7.60
N GLU A 221 -9.15 12.07 6.69
CA GLU A 221 -9.26 13.50 7.00
C GLU A 221 -10.38 13.77 8.02
N SER A 222 -11.54 13.14 7.83
CA SER A 222 -12.72 13.32 8.71
C SER A 222 -12.46 12.77 10.12
N GLY A 223 -11.80 11.61 10.22
CA GLY A 223 -11.36 11.05 11.49
C GLY A 223 -10.31 11.94 12.17
N GLY A 224 -9.43 12.56 11.41
CA GLY A 224 -8.49 13.56 11.91
C GLY A 224 -9.20 14.78 12.51
N GLU A 225 -10.25 15.28 11.87
CA GLU A 225 -11.12 16.35 12.38
C GLU A 225 -11.80 15.94 13.68
N GLN A 226 -12.40 14.75 13.70
CA GLN A 226 -13.08 14.20 14.88
C GLN A 226 -12.11 14.05 16.06
N ALA A 227 -10.98 13.38 15.85
CA ALA A 227 -9.99 13.10 16.88
C ALA A 227 -9.38 14.40 17.46
N MET A 228 -9.11 15.40 16.61
CA MET A 228 -8.58 16.69 17.05
C MET A 228 -9.62 17.49 17.84
N THR A 229 -10.88 17.50 17.42
CA THR A 229 -11.99 18.14 18.13
C THR A 229 -12.18 17.53 19.52
N GLU A 230 -12.13 16.20 19.62
CA GLU A 230 -12.21 15.48 20.89
C GLU A 230 -11.02 15.83 21.80
N LEU A 231 -9.79 15.83 21.24
CA LEU A 231 -8.59 16.17 22.00
C LEU A 231 -8.63 17.59 22.55
N LEU A 232 -9.08 18.57 21.77
CA LEU A 232 -9.28 19.95 22.20
C LEU A 232 -10.36 20.06 23.30
N GLY A 233 -11.44 19.28 23.18
CA GLY A 233 -12.53 19.22 24.16
C GLY A 233 -12.09 18.68 25.53
N ARG A 234 -11.02 17.89 25.58
CA ARG A 234 -10.40 17.40 26.84
C ARG A 234 -9.50 18.44 27.53
N GLY A 235 -9.26 19.57 26.86
CA GLY A 235 -8.46 20.70 27.36
C GLY A 235 -7.14 20.86 26.58
N ARG A 236 -6.73 22.13 26.40
CA ARG A 236 -5.50 22.49 25.67
C ARG A 236 -4.24 22.33 26.53
N HIS A 237 -3.94 21.13 26.97
CA HIS A 237 -2.78 20.83 27.82
C HIS A 237 -1.63 20.19 27.03
N PHE A 238 -1.50 20.48 25.73
CA PHE A 238 -0.44 19.96 24.84
C PHE A 238 0.03 21.08 23.90
N SER A 239 1.26 20.97 23.43
CA SER A 239 1.89 21.93 22.51
C SER A 239 2.25 21.31 21.16
N ALA A 240 2.10 19.99 21.02
CA ALA A 240 2.30 19.28 19.78
C ALA A 240 1.37 18.07 19.68
N VAL A 241 1.11 17.62 18.45
CA VAL A 241 0.34 16.42 18.16
C VAL A 241 1.07 15.60 17.11
N ALA A 242 1.26 14.31 17.38
CA ALA A 242 1.64 13.32 16.39
C ALA A 242 0.39 12.62 15.89
N CYS A 243 0.31 12.41 14.57
CA CYS A 243 -0.85 11.79 13.94
C CYS A 243 -0.46 10.45 13.33
N TYR A 244 -1.39 9.50 13.36
CA TYR A 244 -1.22 8.17 12.79
C TYR A 244 -0.79 8.24 11.31
N ASN A 245 -1.39 9.15 10.53
CA ASN A 245 -1.02 9.40 9.14
C ASN A 245 -1.18 10.88 8.73
N ASP A 246 -0.82 11.19 7.49
CA ASP A 246 -0.88 12.56 6.94
C ASP A 246 -2.32 13.03 6.69
N SER A 247 -3.26 12.12 6.40
CA SER A 247 -4.68 12.44 6.22
C SER A 247 -5.31 12.92 7.52
N MET A 248 -5.10 12.19 8.62
CA MET A 248 -5.54 12.65 9.95
C MET A 248 -4.87 13.97 10.34
N ALA A 249 -3.59 14.15 10.02
CA ALA A 249 -2.89 15.40 10.29
C ALA A 249 -3.47 16.58 9.51
N ALA A 250 -3.92 16.36 8.27
CA ALA A 250 -4.56 17.39 7.45
C ALA A 250 -5.93 17.78 8.02
N GLY A 251 -6.76 16.82 8.42
CA GLY A 251 -8.03 17.08 9.10
C GLY A 251 -7.84 17.82 10.42
N ALA A 252 -6.88 17.35 11.24
CA ALA A 252 -6.51 18.04 12.49
C ALA A 252 -6.07 19.49 12.27
N MET A 253 -5.30 19.75 11.21
CA MET A 253 -4.89 21.11 10.83
C MET A 253 -6.07 21.99 10.47
N GLY A 254 -7.08 21.43 9.78
CA GLY A 254 -8.34 22.14 9.49
C GLY A 254 -9.04 22.60 10.78
N VAL A 255 -9.24 21.69 11.72
CA VAL A 255 -9.87 22.00 13.02
C VAL A 255 -9.09 23.06 13.81
N LEU A 256 -7.76 22.96 13.83
CA LEU A 256 -6.92 23.96 14.51
C LEU A 256 -7.11 25.36 13.89
N ASN A 257 -7.06 25.46 12.56
CA ASN A 257 -7.24 26.70 11.82
C ASN A 257 -8.64 27.31 12.05
N ASP A 258 -9.70 26.49 12.03
CA ASP A 258 -11.09 26.93 12.25
C ASP A 258 -11.31 27.45 13.68
N ASN A 259 -10.53 26.95 14.65
CA ASN A 259 -10.52 27.45 16.02
C ASN A 259 -9.53 28.60 16.27
N GLY A 260 -8.89 29.12 15.22
CA GLY A 260 -7.93 30.24 15.32
C GLY A 260 -6.61 29.85 16.00
N ILE A 261 -6.28 28.57 16.04
CA ILE A 261 -5.06 28.05 16.66
C ILE A 261 -3.95 27.96 15.60
N ASP A 262 -2.87 28.70 15.82
CA ASP A 262 -1.76 28.79 14.84
C ASP A 262 -0.91 27.51 14.83
N VAL A 263 -0.82 26.89 13.67
CA VAL A 263 0.13 25.82 13.39
C VAL A 263 1.31 26.41 12.61
N PRO A 264 2.54 26.30 13.07
CA PRO A 264 3.02 25.50 14.20
C PRO A 264 3.22 26.28 15.52
N ARG A 265 2.92 27.59 15.60
CA ARG A 265 3.37 28.44 16.71
C ARG A 265 2.72 28.09 18.03
N GLU A 266 1.42 27.76 18.03
CA GLU A 266 0.69 27.35 19.24
C GLU A 266 0.67 25.83 19.40
N ILE A 267 0.46 25.09 18.30
CA ILE A 267 0.47 23.63 18.26
C ILE A 267 1.27 23.16 17.06
N SER A 268 2.33 22.39 17.29
CA SER A 268 3.09 21.70 16.27
C SER A 268 2.37 20.42 15.85
N LEU A 269 2.39 20.10 14.53
CA LEU A 269 1.82 18.86 13.98
C LEU A 269 2.88 18.04 13.24
N ILE A 270 2.86 16.72 13.45
CA ILE A 270 3.66 15.78 12.66
C ILE A 270 2.78 14.63 12.17
N GLY A 271 2.92 14.29 10.89
CA GLY A 271 2.22 13.19 10.25
C GLY A 271 3.07 11.95 10.06
N PHE A 272 2.53 11.03 9.25
CA PHE A 272 3.16 9.79 8.83
C PHE A 272 2.72 9.46 7.40
N ASP A 273 3.56 8.82 6.57
CA ASP A 273 3.45 8.32 5.21
C ASP A 273 4.18 9.17 4.15
N ASP A 274 4.29 10.48 4.28
CA ASP A 274 4.80 11.44 3.28
C ASP A 274 4.00 11.39 1.96
N VAL A 275 2.66 11.26 2.07
CA VAL A 275 1.77 11.32 0.91
C VAL A 275 1.60 12.75 0.39
N LEU A 276 0.94 12.88 -0.77
CA LEU A 276 0.88 14.14 -1.52
C LEU A 276 0.35 15.32 -0.69
N ILE A 277 -0.65 15.11 0.16
CA ILE A 277 -1.29 16.14 1.00
C ILE A 277 -0.28 16.84 1.91
N SER A 278 0.73 16.12 2.43
CA SER A 278 1.76 16.68 3.32
C SER A 278 2.53 17.86 2.71
N ARG A 279 2.59 17.93 1.38
CA ARG A 279 3.30 18.96 0.62
C ARG A 279 2.44 20.17 0.30
N TYR A 280 1.11 20.00 0.30
CA TYR A 280 0.16 21.03 -0.16
C TYR A 280 -0.61 21.70 0.95
N VAL A 281 -0.74 21.10 2.15
CA VAL A 281 -1.28 21.80 3.33
C VAL A 281 -0.39 22.99 3.73
N ARG A 282 -0.93 23.94 4.49
CA ARG A 282 -0.22 25.12 5.00
C ARG A 282 -0.42 25.24 6.51
N PRO A 283 0.73 25.22 7.23
CA PRO A 283 2.12 24.99 6.80
C PRO A 283 2.33 23.59 6.21
N ARG A 284 3.41 23.41 5.38
CA ARG A 284 3.76 22.08 4.86
C ARG A 284 4.06 21.14 6.02
N LEU A 285 3.49 19.95 5.97
CA LEU A 285 3.53 18.98 7.07
C LEU A 285 4.90 18.30 7.18
N THR A 286 5.52 18.39 8.35
CA THR A 286 6.61 17.51 8.78
C THR A 286 6.00 16.12 8.99
N THR A 287 6.65 15.08 8.49
CA THR A 287 6.10 13.73 8.47
C THR A 287 7.19 12.67 8.46
N VAL A 288 6.81 11.43 8.68
CA VAL A 288 7.66 10.26 8.50
C VAL A 288 7.39 9.65 7.14
N ARG A 289 8.45 9.46 6.36
CA ARG A 289 8.33 8.87 5.01
C ARG A 289 8.18 7.37 5.09
N TYR A 290 7.09 6.90 4.48
CA TYR A 290 6.80 5.51 4.16
C TYR A 290 7.23 5.25 2.70
N PRO A 291 8.24 4.43 2.42
CA PRO A 291 8.74 4.26 1.05
C PRO A 291 7.86 3.29 0.23
N ILE A 292 6.53 3.51 0.24
CA ILE A 292 5.54 2.57 -0.32
C ILE A 292 5.77 2.23 -1.79
N VAL A 293 6.24 3.19 -2.59
CA VAL A 293 6.55 2.96 -4.01
C VAL A 293 7.67 1.92 -4.17
N THR A 294 8.75 2.04 -3.39
CA THR A 294 9.86 1.08 -3.43
C THR A 294 9.43 -0.28 -2.91
N MET A 295 8.70 -0.31 -1.79
CA MET A 295 8.17 -1.54 -1.19
C MET A 295 7.26 -2.29 -2.17
N ALA A 296 6.29 -1.60 -2.77
CA ALA A 296 5.35 -2.18 -3.73
C ALA A 296 6.03 -2.67 -5.01
N THR A 297 7.04 -1.93 -5.50
CA THR A 297 7.86 -2.36 -6.64
C THR A 297 8.57 -3.67 -6.33
N GLN A 298 9.28 -3.76 -5.20
CA GLN A 298 10.00 -4.97 -4.80
C GLN A 298 9.06 -6.14 -4.52
N ALA A 299 7.91 -5.88 -3.90
CA ALA A 299 6.89 -6.92 -3.66
C ALA A 299 6.34 -7.50 -4.97
N ALA A 300 6.08 -6.65 -5.98
CA ALA A 300 5.59 -7.10 -7.27
C ALA A 300 6.66 -7.89 -8.08
N GLU A 301 7.89 -7.42 -8.07
CA GLU A 301 9.02 -8.10 -8.72
C GLU A 301 9.28 -9.48 -8.08
N LEU A 302 9.24 -9.56 -6.74
CA LEU A 302 9.34 -10.82 -6.01
C LEU A 302 8.18 -11.76 -6.34
N ALA A 303 6.93 -11.26 -6.31
CA ALA A 303 5.75 -12.07 -6.60
C ALA A 303 5.80 -12.68 -8.00
N LEU A 304 6.19 -11.90 -9.01
CA LEU A 304 6.38 -12.39 -10.37
C LEU A 304 7.52 -13.43 -10.48
N ALA A 305 8.66 -13.16 -9.85
CA ALA A 305 9.78 -14.12 -9.88
C ALA A 305 9.38 -15.47 -9.28
N LEU A 306 8.66 -15.44 -8.14
CA LEU A 306 8.18 -16.66 -7.49
C LEU A 306 7.14 -17.40 -8.34
N ALA A 307 6.20 -16.69 -8.96
CA ALA A 307 5.18 -17.25 -9.82
C ALA A 307 5.78 -17.93 -11.07
N GLU A 308 6.82 -17.33 -11.63
CA GLU A 308 7.54 -17.84 -12.81
C GLU A 308 8.66 -18.83 -12.47
N GLN A 309 8.82 -19.18 -11.20
CA GLN A 309 9.89 -20.05 -10.69
C GLN A 309 11.31 -19.58 -11.09
N ARG A 310 11.47 -18.25 -11.20
CA ARG A 310 12.76 -17.60 -11.41
C ARG A 310 13.47 -17.35 -10.07
N PRO A 311 14.80 -17.19 -10.08
CA PRO A 311 15.52 -16.74 -8.87
C PRO A 311 14.87 -15.48 -8.30
N ALA A 312 14.62 -15.50 -6.99
CA ALA A 312 14.08 -14.33 -6.30
C ALA A 312 15.07 -13.16 -6.36
N PRO A 313 14.62 -11.94 -6.68
CA PRO A 313 15.48 -10.76 -6.58
C PRO A 313 15.92 -10.53 -5.15
N GLU A 314 17.05 -9.89 -4.96
CA GLU A 314 17.44 -9.37 -3.65
C GLU A 314 16.53 -8.17 -3.31
N ILE A 315 15.82 -8.25 -2.20
CA ILE A 315 14.88 -7.22 -1.75
C ILE A 315 15.09 -6.87 -0.28
N THR A 316 14.57 -5.72 0.13
CA THR A 316 14.46 -5.34 1.54
C THR A 316 13.14 -5.86 2.10
N HIS A 317 13.19 -6.72 3.10
CA HIS A 317 12.00 -7.28 3.75
C HIS A 317 11.41 -6.37 4.83
N LEU A 318 12.27 -5.66 5.57
CA LEU A 318 11.88 -4.67 6.58
C LEU A 318 12.53 -3.34 6.27
N PHE A 319 11.72 -2.37 5.89
CA PHE A 319 12.16 -1.01 5.57
C PHE A 319 12.22 -0.16 6.84
N SER A 320 13.25 0.70 6.92
CA SER A 320 13.32 1.72 7.96
C SER A 320 12.71 3.02 7.45
N PRO A 321 11.77 3.62 8.18
CA PRO A 321 11.20 4.91 7.84
C PRO A 321 12.20 6.05 8.06
N THR A 322 11.95 7.21 7.44
CA THR A 322 12.80 8.39 7.56
C THR A 322 11.99 9.65 7.86
N LEU A 323 12.51 10.52 8.72
CA LEU A 323 11.88 11.79 9.03
C LEU A 323 12.05 12.80 7.88
N VAL A 324 10.95 13.44 7.49
CA VAL A 324 10.91 14.52 6.49
C VAL A 324 10.50 15.81 7.18
N ARG A 325 11.46 16.66 7.49
CA ARG A 325 11.23 17.96 8.14
C ARG A 325 10.66 18.96 7.14
N ARG A 326 9.59 19.66 7.55
CA ARG A 326 8.99 20.77 6.80
C ARG A 326 8.70 21.95 7.74
N HIS A 327 7.47 22.47 7.75
CA HIS A 327 7.16 23.75 8.42
C HIS A 327 6.13 23.63 9.56
N SER A 328 5.58 22.46 9.82
CA SER A 328 4.51 22.26 10.81
C SER A 328 5.00 21.96 12.22
N VAL A 329 6.32 21.99 12.45
CA VAL A 329 6.93 21.75 13.77
C VAL A 329 7.95 22.82 14.06
N VAL A 330 7.82 23.47 15.25
CA VAL A 330 8.77 24.44 15.82
C VAL A 330 8.88 24.22 17.33
N ALA A 331 9.86 24.83 17.97
CA ALA A 331 9.96 24.81 19.43
C ALA A 331 8.73 25.48 20.08
N PRO A 332 8.22 24.95 21.21
CA PRO A 332 7.08 25.55 21.93
C PRO A 332 7.43 26.93 22.45
N GLN A 333 6.47 27.87 22.42
CA GLN A 333 6.63 29.19 23.01
C GLN A 333 6.71 29.11 24.54
N GLU A 334 7.48 29.99 25.19
CA GLU A 334 7.75 29.90 26.62
C GLU A 334 6.51 30.00 27.53
N GLY A 335 5.38 30.50 27.04
CA GLY A 335 4.09 30.55 27.79
C GLY A 335 3.34 29.19 27.87
N ASN A 336 3.72 28.20 27.13
CA ASN A 336 3.04 26.88 27.03
C ASN A 336 3.76 25.76 27.81
N LYS A 337 4.74 26.11 28.65
CA LYS A 337 5.56 25.17 29.44
C LYS A 337 4.96 24.77 30.80
N SER A 338 3.79 25.35 31.19
CA SER A 338 3.19 25.10 32.51
C SER A 338 2.10 24.01 32.49
#